data_cfaad25e61ce5bf357b276bd7889a903
#
_entry.id   cfaad25e61ce5bf357b276bd7889a903
#
_cell.length_a   1.000
_cell.length_b   1.000
_cell.length_c   1.000
_cell.angle_alpha   90.00
_cell.angle_beta   90.00
_cell.angle_gamma   90.00
#
_symmetry.space_group_name_H-M   'P 1'
#
loop_
_entity.id
_entity.type
_entity.pdbx_description
1 polymer ?
#
loop_
_entity_poly.entity_id
_entity_poly.type
_entity_poly.pdbx_seq_one_letter_code
_entity_poly.pdbx_strand_id
1 'polypeptide(L)'
;MIKTMILSVCLAASSLSINARAQQDDERQYTDGPVTEVDYIQVEYGHFQEYIDWLNSTWKPTMEATKKAGLIIDYKVFSATPKSPDQPNIFLMITYKNAAAALDKGVELEAVAKKVICSTECQNKARVGRNEYRMVLGTEYIRELILK
;
A
#
# COMPACT_ATOMS: atom_id res chain seq x y z
N MET A 1 -49.64 45.11 41.86
CA MET A 1 -48.15 45.02 41.98
C MET A 1 -47.75 43.60 41.93
N ILE A 2 -47.34 43.14 40.76
CA ILE A 2 -46.89 41.75 40.55
C ILE A 2 -45.42 41.83 40.14
N LYS A 3 -44.55 41.29 40.99
CA LYS A 3 -43.08 41.15 40.69
C LYS A 3 -42.83 39.93 39.86
N THR A 4 -42.41 40.14 38.65
CA THR A 4 -41.93 39.03 37.74
C THR A 4 -40.51 38.70 38.08
N MET A 5 -40.28 37.45 38.49
CA MET A 5 -38.98 36.90 38.81
C MET A 5 -38.46 36.18 37.56
N ILE A 6 -37.39 36.70 36.92
CA ILE A 6 -36.73 36.11 35.77
C ILE A 6 -35.71 35.07 36.24
N LEU A 7 -35.96 33.81 35.89
CA LEU A 7 -35.07 32.69 36.19
C LEU A 7 -34.03 32.61 35.06
N SER A 8 -32.78 32.90 35.40
CA SER A 8 -31.63 32.79 34.48
C SER A 8 -31.13 31.34 34.49
N VAL A 9 -31.32 30.62 33.39
CA VAL A 9 -30.77 29.27 33.18
C VAL A 9 -29.41 29.41 32.55
N CYS A 10 -28.34 29.10 33.31
CA CYS A 10 -26.99 28.97 32.81
C CYS A 10 -26.86 27.69 32.00
N LEU A 11 -26.62 27.82 30.72
CA LEU A 11 -26.25 26.69 29.83
C LEU A 11 -24.77 26.41 30.03
N ALA A 12 -24.43 25.38 30.80
CA ALA A 12 -23.10 24.80 30.85
C ALA A 12 -22.99 23.78 29.72
N ALA A 13 -22.49 24.20 28.56
CA ALA A 13 -22.20 23.29 27.45
C ALA A 13 -20.82 22.61 27.64
N SER A 14 -20.87 21.36 27.80
CA SER A 14 -19.89 20.30 27.94
C SER A 14 -18.79 20.31 26.86
N SER A 15 -17.55 20.51 27.30
CA SER A 15 -16.31 20.26 26.56
C SER A 15 -15.73 18.91 26.98
N LEU A 16 -16.32 17.82 26.51
CA LEU A 16 -15.86 16.44 26.78
C LEU A 16 -15.81 15.63 25.49
N SER A 17 -14.84 15.91 24.60
CA SER A 17 -14.72 15.08 23.38
C SER A 17 -13.31 14.96 22.78
N ILE A 18 -12.23 15.32 23.45
CA ILE A 18 -10.90 15.33 22.79
C ILE A 18 -9.94 14.24 23.33
N ASN A 19 -10.25 13.53 24.40
CA ASN A 19 -9.30 12.61 25.02
C ASN A 19 -9.46 11.12 24.69
N ALA A 20 -10.46 10.72 23.89
CA ALA A 20 -10.72 9.30 23.66
C ALA A 20 -9.70 8.61 22.72
N ARG A 21 -9.02 9.35 21.84
CA ARG A 21 -8.04 8.76 20.91
C ARG A 21 -6.65 8.56 21.51
N ALA A 22 -6.22 9.42 22.41
CA ALA A 22 -4.90 9.30 23.04
C ALA A 22 -4.83 8.16 24.07
N GLN A 23 -5.94 7.82 24.70
CA GLN A 23 -6.01 6.79 25.74
C GLN A 23 -6.04 5.36 25.18
N GLN A 24 -6.47 5.18 23.93
CA GLN A 24 -6.54 3.86 23.31
C GLN A 24 -5.18 3.37 22.79
N ASP A 25 -4.22 4.27 22.53
CA ASP A 25 -2.86 3.90 22.11
C ASP A 25 -1.97 3.41 23.25
N ASP A 26 -2.25 3.79 24.47
CA ASP A 26 -1.45 3.39 25.65
C ASP A 26 -1.77 1.97 26.15
N GLU A 27 -2.94 1.42 25.81
CA GLU A 27 -3.34 0.05 26.16
C GLU A 27 -2.87 -1.01 25.15
N ARG A 28 -2.57 -0.62 23.89
CA ARG A 28 -2.12 -1.57 22.87
C ARG A 28 -0.69 -2.03 23.15
N GLN A 29 -0.48 -3.35 23.08
CA GLN A 29 0.83 -3.98 23.27
C GLN A 29 1.72 -3.92 22.01
N TYR A 30 1.36 -3.09 21.05
CA TYR A 30 2.09 -2.86 19.80
C TYR A 30 1.86 -1.45 19.26
N THR A 31 2.74 -1.01 18.36
CA THR A 31 2.55 0.15 17.50
C THR A 31 2.46 -0.26 16.04
N ASP A 32 1.72 0.50 15.25
CA ASP A 32 1.59 0.28 13.82
C ASP A 32 2.91 0.62 13.10
N GLY A 33 3.49 -0.34 12.42
CA GLY A 33 4.68 -0.20 11.59
C GLY A 33 4.36 0.08 10.11
N PRO A 34 5.35 -0.09 9.23
CA PRO A 34 5.19 -0.01 7.79
C PRO A 34 4.12 -0.94 7.24
N VAL A 35 3.61 -0.59 6.07
CA VAL A 35 2.67 -1.43 5.30
C VAL A 35 3.38 -1.94 4.07
N THR A 36 3.29 -3.25 3.83
CA THR A 36 3.84 -3.88 2.64
C THR A 36 2.72 -4.41 1.76
N GLU A 37 2.69 -3.95 0.52
CA GLU A 37 1.91 -4.54 -0.56
C GLU A 37 2.63 -5.78 -1.06
N VAL A 38 1.91 -6.89 -1.20
CA VAL A 38 2.43 -8.17 -1.68
C VAL A 38 1.61 -8.60 -2.88
N ASP A 39 2.21 -8.60 -4.06
CA ASP A 39 1.64 -9.18 -5.26
C ASP A 39 2.04 -10.64 -5.40
N TYR A 40 1.05 -11.50 -5.57
CA TYR A 40 1.18 -12.93 -5.80
C TYR A 40 1.16 -13.20 -7.30
N ILE A 41 2.32 -13.54 -7.86
CA ILE A 41 2.49 -13.74 -9.30
C ILE A 41 2.75 -15.20 -9.60
N GLN A 42 2.02 -15.73 -10.58
CA GLN A 42 2.30 -17.01 -11.20
C GLN A 42 2.85 -16.75 -12.61
N VAL A 43 4.10 -17.12 -12.84
CA VAL A 43 4.73 -17.10 -14.16
C VAL A 43 4.66 -18.50 -14.75
N GLU A 44 4.23 -18.62 -15.99
CA GLU A 44 4.09 -19.87 -16.69
C GLU A 44 5.45 -20.56 -16.92
N TYR A 45 5.39 -21.89 -17.05
CA TYR A 45 6.59 -22.69 -17.32
C TYR A 45 7.24 -22.26 -18.64
N GLY A 46 8.57 -22.05 -18.61
CA GLY A 46 9.35 -21.59 -19.75
C GLY A 46 9.50 -20.06 -19.85
N HIS A 47 8.66 -19.27 -19.18
CA HIS A 47 8.67 -17.79 -19.25
C HIS A 47 9.35 -17.11 -18.06
N PHE A 48 9.93 -17.88 -17.13
CA PHE A 48 10.53 -17.33 -15.92
C PHE A 48 11.61 -16.29 -16.24
N GLN A 49 12.54 -16.60 -17.15
CA GLN A 49 13.62 -15.67 -17.52
C GLN A 49 13.08 -14.42 -18.18
N GLU A 50 12.10 -14.53 -19.06
CA GLU A 50 11.44 -13.38 -19.71
C GLU A 50 10.82 -12.45 -18.67
N TYR A 51 10.18 -13.01 -17.64
CA TYR A 51 9.60 -12.20 -16.57
C TYR A 51 10.69 -11.52 -15.71
N ILE A 52 11.79 -12.21 -15.40
CA ILE A 52 12.95 -11.62 -14.70
C ILE A 52 13.58 -10.48 -15.52
N ASP A 53 13.67 -10.61 -16.83
CA ASP A 53 14.19 -9.56 -17.72
C ASP A 53 13.29 -8.32 -17.70
N TRP A 54 11.97 -8.51 -17.68
CA TRP A 54 11.02 -7.42 -17.50
C TRP A 54 11.15 -6.78 -16.10
N LEU A 55 11.29 -7.56 -15.04
CA LEU A 55 11.52 -7.03 -13.70
C LEU A 55 12.77 -6.15 -13.65
N ASN A 56 13.85 -6.58 -14.27
CA ASN A 56 15.11 -5.83 -14.30
C ASN A 56 15.04 -4.58 -15.17
N SER A 57 14.41 -4.66 -16.34
CA SER A 57 14.40 -3.58 -17.33
C SER A 57 13.31 -2.52 -17.08
N THR A 58 12.22 -2.88 -16.41
CA THR A 58 11.05 -2.00 -16.28
C THR A 58 10.61 -1.81 -14.83
N TRP A 59 10.36 -2.90 -14.11
CA TRP A 59 9.81 -2.80 -12.74
C TRP A 59 10.83 -2.20 -11.77
N LYS A 60 12.05 -2.72 -11.74
CA LYS A 60 13.12 -2.23 -10.85
C LYS A 60 13.44 -0.74 -11.06
N PRO A 61 13.66 -0.22 -12.28
CA PRO A 61 13.86 1.22 -12.49
C PRO A 61 12.69 2.06 -11.99
N THR A 62 11.46 1.57 -12.12
CA THR A 62 10.27 2.24 -11.61
C THR A 62 10.29 2.28 -10.08
N MET A 63 10.62 1.17 -9.42
CA MET A 63 10.72 1.11 -7.96
C MET A 63 11.84 2.01 -7.42
N GLU A 64 13.00 2.05 -8.08
CA GLU A 64 14.08 2.96 -7.71
C GLU A 64 13.66 4.44 -7.82
N ALA A 65 12.97 4.82 -8.90
CA ALA A 65 12.45 6.17 -9.07
C ALA A 65 11.39 6.51 -8.01
N THR A 66 10.52 5.56 -7.69
CA THR A 66 9.48 5.70 -6.67
C THR A 66 10.08 5.85 -5.27
N LYS A 67 11.13 5.08 -4.96
CA LYS A 67 11.89 5.17 -3.72
C LYS A 67 12.62 6.51 -3.62
N LYS A 68 13.24 6.97 -4.72
CA LYS A 68 13.88 8.29 -4.80
C LYS A 68 12.89 9.44 -4.61
N ALA A 69 11.64 9.26 -5.06
CA ALA A 69 10.55 10.23 -4.84
C ALA A 69 10.00 10.22 -3.40
N GLY A 70 10.46 9.29 -2.54
CA GLY A 70 10.00 9.16 -1.14
C GLY A 70 8.59 8.58 -1.00
N LEU A 71 8.06 7.95 -2.05
CA LEU A 71 6.72 7.35 -2.05
C LEU A 71 6.71 5.95 -1.44
N ILE A 72 7.83 5.22 -1.54
CA ILE A 72 8.05 3.93 -0.90
C ILE A 72 9.36 3.94 -0.11
N ILE A 73 9.52 3.04 0.86
CA ILE A 73 10.74 2.91 1.65
C ILE A 73 11.61 1.74 1.19
N ASP A 74 11.00 0.67 0.66
CA ASP A 74 11.74 -0.47 0.15
C ASP A 74 10.90 -1.27 -0.87
N TYR A 75 11.55 -2.15 -1.63
CA TYR A 75 10.91 -3.14 -2.47
C TYR A 75 11.76 -4.41 -2.55
N LYS A 76 11.12 -5.57 -2.73
CA LYS A 76 11.79 -6.88 -2.82
C LYS A 76 11.08 -7.77 -3.83
N VAL A 77 11.84 -8.70 -4.40
CA VAL A 77 11.32 -9.78 -5.23
C VAL A 77 11.74 -11.09 -4.58
N PHE A 78 10.78 -12.01 -4.39
CA PHE A 78 11.06 -13.35 -3.93
C PHE A 78 10.56 -14.36 -4.96
N SER A 79 11.29 -15.46 -5.09
CA SER A 79 10.82 -16.64 -5.81
C SER A 79 10.47 -17.75 -4.83
N ALA A 80 9.50 -18.57 -5.17
CA ALA A 80 9.13 -19.76 -4.42
C ALA A 80 8.99 -20.97 -5.36
N THR A 81 9.13 -22.15 -4.81
CA THR A 81 8.74 -23.40 -5.48
C THR A 81 7.29 -23.66 -5.08
N PRO A 82 6.32 -23.53 -6.01
CA PRO A 82 4.92 -23.75 -5.69
C PRO A 82 4.67 -25.23 -5.35
N LYS A 83 3.79 -25.49 -4.39
CA LYS A 83 3.39 -26.84 -3.98
C LYS A 83 2.24 -27.40 -4.84
N SER A 84 1.51 -26.50 -5.54
CA SER A 84 0.44 -26.83 -6.47
C SER A 84 0.45 -25.86 -7.65
N PRO A 85 -0.15 -26.22 -8.80
CA PRO A 85 -0.10 -25.41 -10.02
C PRO A 85 -0.79 -24.05 -9.92
N ASP A 86 -1.63 -23.84 -8.92
CA ASP A 86 -2.41 -22.62 -8.67
C ASP A 86 -1.73 -21.66 -7.69
N GLN A 87 -0.52 -21.97 -7.23
CA GLN A 87 0.22 -21.14 -6.30
C GLN A 87 1.19 -20.18 -7.00
N PRO A 88 1.50 -19.02 -6.39
CA PRO A 88 2.49 -18.10 -6.92
C PRO A 88 3.89 -18.70 -6.90
N ASN A 89 4.71 -18.36 -7.88
CA ASN A 89 6.13 -18.67 -7.90
C ASN A 89 7.02 -17.42 -7.80
N ILE A 90 6.41 -16.20 -7.86
CA ILE A 90 7.07 -14.92 -7.59
C ILE A 90 6.18 -14.08 -6.68
N PHE A 91 6.82 -13.34 -5.77
CA PHE A 91 6.22 -12.34 -4.91
C PHE A 91 6.92 -11.01 -5.16
N LEU A 92 6.15 -9.98 -5.50
CA LEU A 92 6.64 -8.61 -5.54
C LEU A 92 6.18 -7.91 -4.26
N MET A 93 7.11 -7.35 -3.52
CA MET A 93 6.82 -6.67 -2.26
C MET A 93 7.24 -5.21 -2.36
N ILE A 94 6.33 -4.30 -2.00
CA ILE A 94 6.56 -2.86 -1.97
C ILE A 94 6.21 -2.37 -0.57
N THR A 95 7.17 -1.78 0.13
CA THR A 95 6.98 -1.31 1.51
C THR A 95 6.79 0.20 1.55
N TYR A 96 5.68 0.61 2.13
CA TYR A 96 5.26 2.00 2.34
C TYR A 96 5.42 2.39 3.80
N LYS A 97 5.62 3.68 4.08
CA LYS A 97 5.76 4.20 5.43
C LYS A 97 4.55 3.89 6.34
N ASN A 98 3.35 3.91 5.78
CA ASN A 98 2.07 3.65 6.47
C ASN A 98 0.96 3.37 5.45
N ALA A 99 -0.25 3.07 5.93
CA ALA A 99 -1.40 2.78 5.09
C ALA A 99 -1.80 3.96 4.16
N ALA A 100 -1.72 5.19 4.63
CA ALA A 100 -2.03 6.36 3.80
C ALA A 100 -1.04 6.49 2.62
N ALA A 101 0.25 6.21 2.84
CA ALA A 101 1.24 6.18 1.76
C ALA A 101 0.98 5.06 0.74
N ALA A 102 0.42 3.92 1.19
CA ALA A 102 0.10 2.80 0.32
C ALA A 102 -1.18 3.02 -0.51
N LEU A 103 -2.21 3.64 0.09
CA LEU A 103 -3.56 3.66 -0.48
C LEU A 103 -3.95 5.00 -1.11
N ASP A 104 -3.38 6.12 -0.63
CA ASP A 104 -3.81 7.46 -1.02
C ASP A 104 -2.87 8.15 -2.02
N LYS A 105 -1.76 7.50 -2.43
CA LYS A 105 -0.72 8.07 -3.29
C LYS A 105 -0.74 7.58 -4.74
N GLY A 106 -1.88 7.06 -5.21
CA GLY A 106 -2.01 6.49 -6.55
C GLY A 106 -1.64 7.45 -7.69
N VAL A 107 -2.02 8.73 -7.57
CA VAL A 107 -1.72 9.76 -8.59
C VAL A 107 -0.22 10.02 -8.69
N GLU A 108 0.46 10.14 -7.54
CA GLU A 108 1.90 10.37 -7.48
C GLU A 108 2.69 9.15 -7.99
N LEU A 109 2.27 7.94 -7.65
CA LEU A 109 2.84 6.68 -8.14
C LEU A 109 2.70 6.57 -9.66
N GLU A 110 1.51 6.88 -10.20
CA GLU A 110 1.26 6.90 -11.63
C GLU A 110 2.14 7.95 -12.36
N ALA A 111 2.32 9.12 -11.76
CA ALA A 111 3.17 10.17 -12.33
C ALA A 111 4.64 9.73 -12.43
N VAL A 112 5.15 8.98 -11.44
CA VAL A 112 6.51 8.41 -11.51
C VAL A 112 6.57 7.35 -12.61
N ALA A 113 5.62 6.42 -12.66
CA ALA A 113 5.59 5.36 -13.67
C ALA A 113 5.53 5.93 -15.11
N LYS A 114 4.74 6.98 -15.34
CA LYS A 114 4.70 7.67 -16.64
C LYS A 114 6.04 8.25 -17.07
N LYS A 115 6.83 8.78 -16.14
CA LYS A 115 8.16 9.35 -16.44
C LYS A 115 9.20 8.28 -16.73
N VAL A 116 9.10 7.11 -16.08
CA VAL A 116 10.10 6.05 -16.17
C VAL A 116 9.82 5.09 -17.33
N ILE A 117 8.56 4.75 -17.55
CA ILE A 117 8.16 3.73 -18.52
C ILE A 117 7.63 4.38 -19.79
N CYS A 118 6.40 4.87 -19.74
CA CYS A 118 5.69 5.52 -20.85
C CYS A 118 4.29 5.96 -20.36
N SER A 119 3.45 6.47 -21.30
CA SER A 119 2.06 6.85 -20.99
C SER A 119 1.25 5.69 -20.37
N THR A 120 0.18 6.03 -19.66
CA THR A 120 -0.75 5.03 -19.07
C THR A 120 -1.28 4.06 -20.11
N GLU A 121 -1.60 4.53 -21.33
CA GLU A 121 -2.08 3.67 -22.42
C GLU A 121 -1.01 2.66 -22.85
N CYS A 122 0.23 3.11 -23.01
CA CYS A 122 1.37 2.24 -23.34
C CYS A 122 1.59 1.18 -22.24
N GLN A 123 1.53 1.57 -20.96
CA GLN A 123 1.66 0.65 -19.82
C GLN A 123 0.53 -0.39 -19.79
N ASN A 124 -0.71 0.02 -20.08
CA ASN A 124 -1.86 -0.89 -20.13
C ASN A 124 -1.71 -1.92 -21.25
N LYS A 125 -1.29 -1.49 -22.46
CA LYS A 125 -1.01 -2.39 -23.57
C LYS A 125 0.08 -3.42 -23.21
N ALA A 126 1.19 -2.96 -22.60
CA ALA A 126 2.25 -3.83 -22.14
C ALA A 126 1.80 -4.80 -21.03
N ARG A 127 0.87 -4.37 -20.17
CA ARG A 127 0.28 -5.24 -19.13
C ARG A 127 -0.54 -6.37 -19.73
N VAL A 128 -1.35 -6.07 -20.77
CA VAL A 128 -2.12 -7.09 -21.49
C VAL A 128 -1.19 -8.12 -22.10
N GLY A 129 -0.11 -7.70 -22.80
CA GLY A 129 0.86 -8.65 -23.37
C GLY A 129 1.52 -9.54 -22.33
N ARG A 130 1.85 -9.01 -21.16
CA ARG A 130 2.41 -9.84 -20.07
C ARG A 130 1.45 -10.87 -19.50
N ASN A 131 0.13 -10.65 -19.61
CA ASN A 131 -0.86 -11.62 -19.15
C ASN A 131 -0.89 -12.91 -20.00
N GLU A 132 -0.19 -12.93 -21.14
CA GLU A 132 -0.02 -14.12 -21.96
C GLU A 132 0.89 -15.18 -21.30
N TYR A 133 1.78 -14.77 -20.39
CA TYR A 133 2.72 -15.67 -19.74
C TYR A 133 2.83 -15.54 -18.22
N ARG A 134 2.01 -14.63 -17.62
CA ARG A 134 1.89 -14.50 -16.17
C ARG A 134 0.46 -14.25 -15.74
N MET A 135 0.13 -14.71 -14.56
CA MET A 135 -1.12 -14.41 -13.87
C MET A 135 -0.83 -13.67 -12.57
N VAL A 136 -1.59 -12.62 -12.27
CA VAL A 136 -1.64 -12.01 -10.95
C VAL A 136 -2.73 -12.72 -10.17
N LEU A 137 -2.35 -13.53 -9.18
CA LEU A 137 -3.28 -14.33 -8.37
C LEU A 137 -4.00 -13.47 -7.32
N GLY A 138 -3.37 -12.38 -6.90
CA GLY A 138 -3.93 -11.44 -5.96
C GLY A 138 -2.89 -10.44 -5.46
N THR A 139 -3.39 -9.45 -4.73
CA THR A 139 -2.58 -8.46 -4.00
C THR A 139 -3.14 -8.34 -2.60
N GLU A 140 -2.28 -8.32 -1.59
CA GLU A 140 -2.67 -8.02 -0.22
C GLU A 140 -1.77 -6.94 0.39
N TYR A 141 -2.28 -6.28 1.43
CA TYR A 141 -1.54 -5.32 2.23
C TYR A 141 -1.36 -5.88 3.64
N ILE A 142 -0.11 -6.15 4.01
CA ILE A 142 0.26 -6.58 5.35
C ILE A 142 0.88 -5.43 6.11
N ARG A 143 0.60 -5.34 7.42
CA ARG A 143 1.16 -4.32 8.29
C ARG A 143 2.09 -4.97 9.31
N GLU A 144 3.27 -4.38 9.47
CA GLU A 144 4.13 -4.74 10.59
C GLU A 144 3.51 -4.27 11.92
N LEU A 145 3.51 -5.14 12.92
CA LEU A 145 3.15 -4.81 14.29
C LEU A 145 4.43 -4.81 15.11
N ILE A 146 4.84 -3.62 15.56
CA ILE A 146 6.02 -3.46 16.40
C ILE A 146 5.60 -3.69 17.86
N LEU A 147 5.95 -4.84 18.41
CA LEU A 147 5.64 -5.21 19.80
C LEU A 147 6.38 -4.29 20.77
N LYS A 148 5.68 -3.92 21.89
CA LYS A 148 6.26 -3.11 22.98
C LYS A 148 7.06 -3.95 23.95
#